data_85395be4acdda670fb36d01220078665
#
_entry.id   85395be4acdda670fb36d01220078665
#
_cell.length_a   1.000
_cell.length_b   1.000
_cell.length_c   1.000
_cell.angle_alpha   90.00
_cell.angle_beta   90.00
_cell.angle_gamma   90.00
#
_symmetry.space_group_name_H-M   'P 1'
#
loop_
_entity.id
_entity.type
_entity.pdbx_description
1 polymer ?
#
loop_
_entity_poly.entity_id
_entity_poly.type
_entity_poly.pdbx_seq_one_letter_code
_entity_poly.pdbx_strand_id
1 'polypeptide(L)'
;MKLLLMILSLLAVVVTGCVSDTSGIRIEDSRLIVDNPRFASHFRISHHLKRKLETGLMQVQLTIQNDDRGDVRFQYRFEWLDADGMLIEETSPMWQVASIHGKDKKVLEGVSESKQAADFRLVIRSL
;
A
#
# COMPACT_ATOMS: atom_id res chain seq x y z
N MET A 1 40.70 -15.64 -37.95
CA MET A 1 39.98 -16.41 -36.92
C MET A 1 40.19 -15.88 -35.51
N LYS A 2 41.39 -15.56 -35.11
CA LYS A 2 41.61 -14.97 -33.75
C LYS A 2 40.95 -13.61 -33.53
N LEU A 3 40.81 -12.81 -34.57
CA LEU A 3 40.15 -11.49 -34.48
C LEU A 3 38.63 -11.61 -34.34
N LEU A 4 38.02 -12.62 -34.94
CA LEU A 4 36.57 -12.88 -34.83
C LEU A 4 36.17 -13.36 -33.47
N LEU A 5 37.04 -14.13 -32.81
CA LEU A 5 36.85 -14.61 -31.42
C LEU A 5 37.01 -13.47 -30.41
N MET A 6 37.83 -12.47 -30.67
CA MET A 6 37.96 -11.30 -29.83
C MET A 6 36.77 -10.35 -29.93
N ILE A 7 36.11 -10.28 -31.07
CA ILE A 7 34.93 -9.42 -31.25
C ILE A 7 33.71 -10.05 -30.60
N LEU A 8 33.64 -11.36 -30.52
CA LEU A 8 32.51 -12.07 -29.87
C LEU A 8 32.54 -12.03 -28.34
N SER A 9 33.72 -11.77 -27.75
CA SER A 9 33.85 -11.67 -26.29
C SER A 9 33.52 -10.29 -25.73
N LEU A 10 33.35 -9.29 -26.57
CA LEU A 10 33.11 -7.90 -26.14
C LEU A 10 31.62 -7.50 -26.15
N LEU A 11 30.73 -8.43 -26.46
CA LEU A 11 29.28 -8.18 -26.50
C LEU A 11 28.51 -8.75 -25.31
N ALA A 12 29.20 -9.07 -24.21
CA ALA A 12 28.55 -9.26 -22.93
C ALA A 12 28.28 -7.88 -22.31
N VAL A 13 27.38 -7.12 -22.93
CA VAL A 13 26.79 -5.95 -22.29
C VAL A 13 25.92 -6.50 -21.16
N VAL A 14 26.50 -6.47 -19.97
CA VAL A 14 25.74 -6.65 -18.74
C VAL A 14 24.77 -5.49 -18.68
N VAL A 15 23.55 -5.72 -19.08
CA VAL A 15 22.42 -4.86 -18.76
C VAL A 15 22.19 -5.03 -17.25
N THR A 16 22.97 -4.31 -16.45
CA THR A 16 22.60 -4.03 -15.08
C THR A 16 21.39 -3.13 -15.16
N GLY A 17 20.21 -3.74 -15.19
CA GLY A 17 18.97 -3.03 -14.98
C GLY A 17 19.11 -2.31 -13.65
N CYS A 18 19.11 -1.00 -13.66
CA CYS A 18 18.87 -0.20 -12.48
C CYS A 18 17.50 -0.58 -11.97
N VAL A 19 17.45 -1.47 -10.99
CA VAL A 19 16.30 -1.56 -10.10
C VAL A 19 16.35 -0.25 -9.36
N SER A 20 15.59 0.73 -9.82
CA SER A 20 15.28 1.89 -8.99
C SER A 20 14.50 1.35 -7.82
N ASP A 21 15.17 1.12 -6.72
CA ASP A 21 14.53 1.04 -5.43
C ASP A 21 13.81 2.39 -5.23
N THR A 22 12.61 2.47 -5.74
CA THR A 22 11.65 3.39 -5.21
C THR A 22 11.44 2.93 -3.78
N SER A 23 12.11 3.58 -2.85
CA SER A 23 11.93 3.42 -1.42
C SER A 23 10.55 3.95 -1.02
N GLY A 24 9.54 3.43 -1.67
CA GLY A 24 8.16 3.52 -1.29
C GLY A 24 7.82 2.27 -0.49
N ILE A 25 6.85 2.37 0.37
CA ILE A 25 6.23 1.21 0.99
C ILE A 25 6.09 0.15 -0.10
N ARG A 26 6.78 -0.96 0.08
CA ARG A 26 6.63 -2.11 -0.79
C ARG A 26 5.26 -2.71 -0.51
N ILE A 27 4.30 -2.20 -1.25
CA ILE A 27 2.97 -2.75 -1.22
C ILE A 27 2.99 -3.87 -2.23
N GLU A 28 3.09 -5.06 -1.76
CA GLU A 28 2.84 -6.24 -2.58
C GLU A 28 1.40 -6.28 -3.09
N ASP A 29 0.56 -5.45 -2.48
CA ASP A 29 -0.81 -5.19 -2.86
C ASP A 29 -1.00 -3.72 -3.19
N SER A 30 -1.57 -3.43 -4.34
CA SER A 30 -1.98 -2.08 -4.79
C SER A 30 -3.06 -1.42 -3.91
N ARG A 31 -3.12 -1.79 -2.63
CA ARG A 31 -4.17 -1.41 -1.66
C ARG A 31 -3.86 -0.17 -0.85
N LEU A 32 -2.65 0.34 -0.89
CA LEU A 32 -2.27 1.54 -0.17
C LEU A 32 -2.00 2.67 -1.15
N ILE A 33 -2.67 3.78 -0.98
CA ILE A 33 -2.42 5.02 -1.71
C ILE A 33 -1.97 6.07 -0.71
N VAL A 34 -0.81 6.66 -0.94
CA VAL A 34 -0.28 7.76 -0.13
C VAL A 34 -0.01 8.95 -1.04
N ASP A 35 -0.53 10.10 -0.66
CA ASP A 35 -0.46 11.33 -1.46
C ASP A 35 0.96 11.91 -1.59
N ASN A 36 1.83 11.59 -0.64
CA ASN A 36 3.19 12.12 -0.59
C ASN A 36 4.20 10.97 -0.47
N PRO A 37 5.10 10.78 -1.45
CA PRO A 37 6.09 9.70 -1.42
C PRO A 37 7.04 9.75 -0.21
N ARG A 38 7.38 10.95 0.28
CA ARG A 38 8.19 11.08 1.51
C ARG A 38 7.44 10.60 2.73
N PHE A 39 6.16 10.92 2.79
CA PHE A 39 5.29 10.48 3.86
C PHE A 39 5.07 8.97 3.80
N ALA A 40 4.95 8.41 2.61
CA ALA A 40 4.82 6.97 2.40
C ALA A 40 5.99 6.16 2.98
N SER A 41 7.20 6.72 2.99
CA SER A 41 8.39 6.04 3.51
C SER A 41 8.36 5.80 5.03
N HIS A 42 7.49 6.48 5.75
CA HIS A 42 7.33 6.31 7.21
C HIS A 42 6.54 5.05 7.58
N PHE A 43 5.78 4.48 6.64
CA PHE A 43 4.83 3.43 6.93
C PHE A 43 5.17 2.11 6.25
N ARG A 44 4.78 1.04 6.91
CA ARG A 44 4.74 -0.30 6.34
C ARG A 44 3.48 -1.02 6.79
N ILE A 45 2.79 -1.65 5.85
CA ILE A 45 1.72 -2.57 6.17
C ILE A 45 2.36 -3.91 6.53
N SER A 46 2.16 -4.35 7.77
CA SER A 46 2.72 -5.61 8.25
C SER A 46 1.73 -6.77 8.15
N HIS A 47 0.44 -6.48 8.16
CA HIS A 47 -0.61 -7.49 8.13
C HIS A 47 -1.94 -6.90 7.73
N HIS A 48 -2.76 -7.67 7.01
CA HIS A 48 -4.15 -7.31 6.75
C HIS A 48 -5.04 -8.53 6.76
N LEU A 49 -6.27 -8.36 7.21
CA LEU A 49 -7.32 -9.35 7.19
C LEU A 49 -8.58 -8.74 6.60
N LYS A 50 -9.30 -9.50 5.80
CA LYS A 50 -10.64 -9.15 5.34
C LYS A 50 -11.58 -10.32 5.56
N ARG A 51 -12.80 -10.02 5.95
CA ARG A 51 -13.86 -11.01 6.09
C ARG A 51 -15.21 -10.43 5.73
N LYS A 52 -16.12 -11.29 5.29
CA LYS A 52 -17.52 -10.95 5.14
C LYS A 52 -18.26 -11.19 6.45
N LEU A 53 -18.98 -10.18 6.92
CA LEU A 53 -19.83 -10.29 8.09
C LEU A 53 -21.13 -11.04 7.76
N GLU A 54 -21.87 -11.46 8.77
CA GLU A 54 -23.19 -12.07 8.59
C GLU A 54 -24.19 -11.14 7.89
N THR A 55 -24.03 -9.83 8.09
CA THR A 55 -24.78 -8.78 7.40
C THR A 55 -24.51 -8.69 5.90
N GLY A 56 -23.47 -9.38 5.41
CA GLY A 56 -22.98 -9.30 4.03
C GLY A 56 -22.00 -8.15 3.77
N LEU A 57 -21.74 -7.30 4.76
CA LEU A 57 -20.75 -6.23 4.68
C LEU A 57 -19.32 -6.79 4.85
N MET A 58 -18.34 -6.11 4.28
CA MET A 58 -16.94 -6.46 4.42
C MET A 58 -16.31 -5.72 5.59
N GLN A 59 -15.64 -6.44 6.47
CA GLN A 59 -14.78 -5.90 7.50
C GLN A 59 -13.32 -6.10 7.13
N VAL A 60 -12.51 -5.07 7.35
CA VAL A 60 -11.07 -5.09 7.14
C VAL A 60 -10.37 -4.65 8.41
N GLN A 61 -9.33 -5.37 8.78
CA GLN A 61 -8.33 -4.95 9.75
C GLN A 61 -6.97 -4.90 9.08
N LEU A 62 -6.25 -3.82 9.29
CA LEU A 62 -4.96 -3.59 8.68
C LEU A 62 -3.99 -3.08 9.74
N THR A 63 -2.86 -3.77 9.89
CA THR A 63 -1.80 -3.33 10.80
C THR A 63 -0.79 -2.51 10.05
N ILE A 64 -0.67 -1.25 10.45
CA ILE A 64 0.30 -0.31 9.91
C ILE A 64 1.40 -0.06 10.94
N GLN A 65 2.64 -0.04 10.48
CA GLN A 65 3.82 0.20 11.30
C GLN A 65 4.44 1.53 10.92
N ASN A 66 4.80 2.33 11.94
CA ASN A 66 5.65 3.49 11.78
C ASN A 66 7.12 3.06 11.88
N ASP A 67 7.85 3.16 10.78
CA ASP A 67 9.27 2.77 10.73
C ASP A 67 10.23 3.88 11.21
N ASP A 68 9.72 5.08 11.45
CA ASP A 68 10.49 6.19 11.97
C ASP A 68 10.62 6.16 13.49
N ARG A 69 11.58 6.95 14.00
CA ARG A 69 11.76 7.15 15.43
C ARG A 69 10.79 8.15 16.03
N GLY A 70 10.28 9.08 15.23
CA GLY A 70 9.33 10.10 15.63
C GLY A 70 7.89 9.65 15.46
N ASP A 71 6.99 10.32 16.18
CA ASP A 71 5.56 10.11 16.06
C ASP A 71 5.06 10.63 14.72
N VAL A 72 4.07 9.95 14.15
CA VAL A 72 3.45 10.31 12.89
C VAL A 72 1.96 10.51 13.08
N ARG A 73 1.43 11.63 12.57
CA ARG A 73 -0.02 11.91 12.49
C ARG A 73 -0.45 11.98 11.05
N PHE A 74 -1.58 11.37 10.75
CA PHE A 74 -2.12 11.30 9.40
C PHE A 74 -3.63 11.18 9.42
N GLN A 75 -4.23 11.39 8.25
CA GLN A 75 -5.62 11.04 7.99
C GLN A 75 -5.68 9.84 7.07
N TYR A 76 -6.67 9.00 7.26
CA TYR A 76 -6.91 7.85 6.42
C TYR A 76 -8.40 7.62 6.18
N ARG A 77 -8.69 6.88 5.11
CA ARG A 77 -10.00 6.32 4.83
C ARG A 77 -9.86 5.00 4.09
N PHE A 78 -10.84 4.13 4.23
CA PHE A 78 -10.97 2.96 3.38
C PHE A 78 -11.82 3.32 2.16
N GLU A 79 -11.40 2.84 1.01
CA GLU A 79 -12.18 2.83 -0.21
C GLU A 79 -12.47 1.38 -0.57
N TRP A 80 -13.69 1.11 -1.03
CA TRP A 80 -14.18 -0.24 -1.29
C TRP A 80 -14.26 -0.50 -2.78
N LEU A 81 -13.89 -1.70 -3.17
CA LEU A 81 -13.89 -2.16 -4.55
C LEU A 81 -14.86 -3.33 -4.68
N ASP A 82 -15.57 -3.39 -5.81
CA ASP A 82 -16.41 -4.53 -6.14
C ASP A 82 -15.59 -5.72 -6.66
N ALA A 83 -16.28 -6.81 -7.06
CA ALA A 83 -15.64 -8.02 -7.57
C ALA A 83 -14.84 -7.80 -8.86
N ASP A 84 -15.16 -6.75 -9.62
CA ASP A 84 -14.48 -6.36 -10.86
C ASP A 84 -13.31 -5.39 -10.61
N GLY A 85 -13.08 -5.01 -9.35
CA GLY A 85 -12.05 -4.05 -8.96
C GLY A 85 -12.46 -2.59 -9.14
N MET A 86 -13.74 -2.33 -9.40
CA MET A 86 -14.27 -0.99 -9.56
C MET A 86 -14.53 -0.34 -8.20
N LEU A 87 -14.22 0.95 -8.10
CA LEU A 87 -14.52 1.72 -6.89
C LEU A 87 -16.02 1.82 -6.68
N ILE A 88 -16.45 1.43 -5.49
CA ILE A 88 -17.82 1.64 -5.04
C ILE A 88 -17.89 3.05 -4.47
N GLU A 89 -18.66 3.92 -5.11
CA GLU A 89 -18.95 5.26 -4.60
C GLU A 89 -19.93 5.15 -3.44
N GLU A 90 -19.38 5.18 -2.25
CA GLU A 90 -20.17 5.33 -1.02
C GLU A 90 -20.30 6.82 -0.68
N THR A 91 -21.37 7.17 -0.01
CA THR A 91 -21.64 8.54 0.44
C THR A 91 -20.49 9.03 1.32
N SER A 92 -19.54 9.75 0.72
CA SER A 92 -18.44 10.49 1.37
C SER A 92 -17.78 9.73 2.53
N PRO A 93 -16.85 8.81 2.27
CA PRO A 93 -16.09 8.19 3.35
C PRO A 93 -15.36 9.28 4.13
N MET A 94 -15.69 9.41 5.40
CA MET A 94 -15.09 10.40 6.28
C MET A 94 -13.62 10.09 6.52
N TRP A 95 -12.79 11.11 6.42
CA TRP A 95 -11.40 11.02 6.83
C TRP A 95 -11.30 10.85 8.34
N GLN A 96 -10.54 9.85 8.76
CA GLN A 96 -10.24 9.59 10.16
C GLN A 96 -8.80 10.02 10.47
N VAL A 97 -8.57 10.50 11.68
CA VAL A 97 -7.24 10.89 12.15
C VAL A 97 -6.65 9.75 12.96
N ALA A 98 -5.38 9.43 12.69
CA ALA A 98 -4.61 8.49 13.46
C ALA A 98 -3.23 9.06 13.81
N SER A 99 -2.68 8.54 14.90
CA SER A 99 -1.31 8.82 15.33
C SER A 99 -0.64 7.51 15.71
N ILE A 100 0.61 7.35 15.31
CA ILE A 100 1.43 6.17 15.66
C ILE A 100 2.75 6.67 16.22
N HIS A 101 3.08 6.21 17.42
CA HIS A 101 4.39 6.52 18.02
C HIS A 101 5.54 5.91 17.21
N GLY A 102 6.71 6.48 17.36
CA GLY A 102 7.91 6.00 16.68
C GLY A 102 8.15 4.52 16.91
N LYS A 103 8.42 3.77 15.84
CA LYS A 103 8.65 2.31 15.85
C LYS A 103 7.46 1.46 16.31
N ASP A 104 6.29 2.05 16.50
CA ASP A 104 5.10 1.36 16.97
C ASP A 104 4.18 0.94 15.81
N LYS A 105 3.18 0.15 16.14
CA LYS A 105 2.16 -0.37 15.22
C LYS A 105 0.78 0.09 15.64
N LYS A 106 -0.11 0.17 14.68
CA LYS A 106 -1.53 0.43 14.93
C LYS A 106 -2.41 -0.42 14.01
N VAL A 107 -3.50 -0.91 14.56
CA VAL A 107 -4.54 -1.57 13.78
C VAL A 107 -5.56 -0.52 13.35
N LEU A 108 -5.79 -0.46 12.03
CA LEU A 108 -6.86 0.33 11.43
C LEU A 108 -7.98 -0.61 11.01
N GLU A 109 -9.20 -0.24 11.29
CA GLU A 109 -10.38 -1.04 10.95
C GLU A 109 -11.34 -0.25 10.07
N GLY A 110 -12.01 -0.96 9.19
CA GLY A 110 -13.08 -0.42 8.36
C GLY A 110 -14.15 -1.47 8.09
N VAL A 111 -15.38 -1.00 7.94
CA VAL A 111 -16.52 -1.82 7.51
C VAL A 111 -17.17 -1.13 6.32
N SER A 112 -17.42 -1.88 5.24
CA SER A 112 -18.08 -1.35 4.05
C SER A 112 -19.55 -1.03 4.34
N GLU A 113 -20.09 -0.03 3.66
CA GLU A 113 -21.53 0.24 3.67
C GLU A 113 -22.27 -0.62 2.64
N SER A 114 -21.57 -1.07 1.61
CA SER A 114 -22.13 -1.89 0.53
C SER A 114 -21.80 -3.37 0.71
N LYS A 115 -22.80 -4.21 0.46
CA LYS A 115 -22.62 -5.67 0.38
C LYS A 115 -21.86 -6.11 -0.87
N GLN A 116 -21.71 -5.24 -1.85
CA GLN A 116 -20.97 -5.49 -3.09
C GLN A 116 -19.45 -5.39 -2.91
N ALA A 117 -18.97 -4.88 -1.77
CA ALA A 117 -17.56 -4.78 -1.49
C ALA A 117 -16.91 -6.17 -1.49
N ALA A 118 -15.94 -6.36 -2.36
CA ALA A 118 -15.15 -7.59 -2.50
C ALA A 118 -13.68 -7.38 -2.15
N ASP A 119 -13.20 -6.13 -2.21
CA ASP A 119 -11.84 -5.75 -1.88
C ASP A 119 -11.81 -4.31 -1.36
N PHE A 120 -10.64 -3.85 -0.96
CA PHE A 120 -10.46 -2.52 -0.38
C PHE A 120 -9.11 -1.93 -0.77
N ARG A 121 -8.98 -0.64 -0.59
CA ARG A 121 -7.70 0.06 -0.53
C ARG A 121 -7.73 1.09 0.61
N LEU A 122 -6.57 1.31 1.21
CA LEU A 122 -6.37 2.34 2.22
C LEU A 122 -5.78 3.58 1.57
N VAL A 123 -6.40 4.71 1.79
CA VAL A 123 -5.88 6.01 1.35
C VAL A 123 -5.40 6.77 2.57
N ILE A 124 -4.14 7.23 2.53
CA ILE A 124 -3.51 8.00 3.60
C ILE A 124 -3.08 9.34 3.03
N ARG A 125 -3.28 10.39 3.81
CA ARG A 125 -2.74 11.72 3.55
C ARG A 125 -2.08 12.31 4.79
N SER A 126 -1.06 13.11 4.57
CA SER A 126 -0.42 13.88 5.63
C SER A 126 -1.39 14.93 6.22
N LEU A 127 -1.20 15.23 7.49
CA LEU A 127 -1.84 16.35 8.15
C LEU A 127 -0.99 17.60 8.02
#